data_eda397693d031a71588023100385eec5
#
_entry.id   eda397693d031a71588023100385eec5
#
_cell.length_a   1.000
_cell.length_b   1.000
_cell.length_c   1.000
_cell.angle_alpha   90.00
_cell.angle_beta   90.00
_cell.angle_gamma   90.00
#
_symmetry.space_group_name_H-M   'P 1'
#
loop_
_entity.id
_entity.type
_entity.pdbx_description
1 polymer ?
#
loop_
_entity_poly.entity_id
_entity_poly.type
_entity_poly.pdbx_seq_one_letter_code
_entity_poly.pdbx_strand_id
1 'polypeptide(L)'
;TTQKLENTSVTNPALQSTYSFFETDNQPALSLNLNPASNLLKQNRDLLFQLGIHEFFHYTGQKGWVGPDTSGTRGTVYPAEWQPRFYRRMIFSNLMSHFQLDDAQYLRNARYWYEKWAREYPDEVKSTADGHEGTAEYVGRMASLVAKAGCAASESELRRLAVSELRDSFGGSVS
;
A
#
# COMPACT_ATOMS: atom_id res chain seq x y z
N THR A 1 7.94 22.06 19.00
CA THR A 1 8.49 21.32 20.15
C THR A 1 9.23 20.10 19.61
N THR A 2 10.55 20.16 19.57
CA THR A 2 11.41 19.00 19.27
C THR A 2 11.40 18.09 20.49
N GLN A 3 10.73 16.96 20.43
CA GLN A 3 10.89 15.91 21.44
C GLN A 3 12.29 15.30 21.26
N LYS A 4 13.06 15.32 22.34
CA LYS A 4 14.33 14.64 22.42
C LYS A 4 14.08 13.14 22.41
N LEU A 5 14.57 12.44 21.39
CA LEU A 5 14.59 10.99 21.39
C LEU A 5 15.58 10.51 22.45
N GLU A 6 15.06 9.98 23.53
CA GLU A 6 15.90 9.31 24.55
C GLU A 6 16.22 7.90 24.07
N ASN A 7 17.49 7.53 24.14
CA ASN A 7 17.94 6.16 23.95
C ASN A 7 17.51 5.32 25.16
N THR A 8 16.31 4.76 25.08
CA THR A 8 15.89 3.71 26.01
C THR A 8 16.27 2.37 25.41
N SER A 9 17.03 1.55 26.13
CA SER A 9 17.25 0.15 25.79
C SER A 9 15.94 -0.60 26.02
N VAL A 10 15.07 -0.63 25.04
CA VAL A 10 13.78 -1.32 25.14
C VAL A 10 14.03 -2.79 24.78
N THR A 11 14.09 -3.63 25.78
CA THR A 11 14.14 -5.09 25.62
C THR A 11 12.75 -5.70 25.38
N ASN A 12 11.92 -5.06 24.57
CA ASN A 12 10.64 -5.60 24.23
C ASN A 12 10.76 -6.52 23.01
N PRO A 13 10.45 -7.83 23.12
CA PRO A 13 10.50 -8.77 22.00
C PRO A 13 9.67 -8.35 20.79
N ALA A 14 8.59 -7.58 21.00
CA ALA A 14 7.77 -7.02 19.93
C ALA A 14 8.56 -6.06 19.01
N LEU A 15 9.64 -5.45 19.49
CA LEU A 15 10.49 -4.55 18.71
C LEU A 15 11.50 -5.27 17.81
N GLN A 16 11.51 -6.60 17.81
CA GLN A 16 12.36 -7.40 16.91
C GLN A 16 11.74 -7.61 15.52
N SER A 17 10.43 -7.34 15.38
CA SER A 17 9.75 -7.37 14.07
C SER A 17 10.14 -6.14 13.23
N THR A 18 9.88 -6.20 11.92
CA THR A 18 10.15 -5.09 10.99
C THR A 18 9.41 -3.82 11.42
N TYR A 19 8.21 -3.98 11.94
CA TYR A 19 7.43 -2.93 12.58
C TYR A 19 6.60 -3.52 13.72
N SER A 20 6.19 -2.67 14.67
CA SER A 20 5.28 -3.03 15.75
C SER A 20 4.45 -1.84 16.16
N PHE A 21 3.16 -2.10 16.45
CA PHE A 21 2.30 -1.12 17.08
C PHE A 21 2.33 -1.33 18.59
N PHE A 22 2.35 -0.24 19.32
CA PHE A 22 2.26 -0.23 20.78
C PHE A 22 1.62 1.07 21.24
N GLU A 23 1.30 1.14 22.51
CA GLU A 23 0.81 2.37 23.15
C GLU A 23 1.87 2.88 24.11
N THR A 24 2.10 4.18 24.09
CA THR A 24 2.92 4.90 25.06
C THR A 24 2.18 6.15 25.47
N ASP A 25 2.06 6.39 26.80
CA ASP A 25 1.32 7.51 27.36
C ASP A 25 -0.12 7.63 26.83
N ASN A 26 -0.81 6.51 26.64
CA ASN A 26 -2.14 6.40 26.02
C ASN A 26 -2.22 6.96 24.59
N GLN A 27 -1.10 7.01 23.88
CA GLN A 27 -1.02 7.39 22.49
C GLN A 27 -0.53 6.22 21.65
N PRO A 28 -1.13 6.01 20.47
CA PRO A 28 -0.65 5.00 19.54
C PRO A 28 0.74 5.37 19.04
N ALA A 29 1.63 4.39 19.01
CA ALA A 29 2.97 4.54 18.52
C ALA A 29 3.31 3.40 17.54
N LEU A 30 4.09 3.72 16.53
CA LEU A 30 4.64 2.78 15.57
C LEU A 30 6.16 2.72 15.75
N SER A 31 6.67 1.52 16.01
CA SER A 31 8.10 1.25 15.96
C SER A 31 8.46 0.68 14.59
N LEU A 32 9.50 1.23 13.98
CA LEU A 32 10.12 0.71 12.77
C LEU A 32 11.52 0.21 13.12
N ASN A 33 11.78 -1.07 12.87
CA ASN A 33 13.10 -1.65 13.13
C ASN A 33 14.08 -1.29 12.00
N LEU A 34 14.97 -0.36 12.28
CA LEU A 34 16.01 0.09 11.35
C LEU A 34 17.25 -0.82 11.42
N ASN A 35 17.07 -2.13 11.54
CA ASN A 35 18.19 -3.07 11.61
C ASN A 35 19.19 -2.80 10.47
N PRO A 36 20.50 -2.69 10.81
CA PRO A 36 21.58 -2.48 9.84
C PRO A 36 21.62 -3.48 8.69
N ALA A 37 21.07 -4.69 8.90
CA ALA A 37 21.02 -5.72 7.87
C ALA A 37 20.04 -5.42 6.74
N SER A 38 19.03 -4.57 6.94
CA SER A 38 18.14 -4.12 5.86
C SER A 38 18.69 -2.87 5.17
N ASN A 39 19.72 -3.04 4.36
CA ASN A 39 20.32 -1.96 3.58
C ASN A 39 19.31 -1.19 2.71
N LEU A 40 18.20 -1.81 2.34
CA LEU A 40 17.17 -1.20 1.51
C LEU A 40 16.52 0.01 2.18
N LEU A 41 16.19 -0.06 3.45
CA LEU A 41 15.54 1.02 4.19
C LEU A 41 16.51 2.17 4.53
N LYS A 42 17.80 1.86 4.69
CA LYS A 42 18.81 2.89 4.94
C LYS A 42 19.13 3.76 3.73
N GLN A 43 19.04 3.18 2.55
CA GLN A 43 19.36 3.85 1.29
C GLN A 43 18.17 4.63 0.74
N ASN A 44 16.94 4.33 1.17
CA ASN A 44 15.74 4.95 0.66
C ASN A 44 14.85 5.47 1.80
N ARG A 45 15.08 6.73 2.19
CA ARG A 45 14.30 7.41 3.24
C ARG A 45 12.83 7.55 2.87
N ASP A 46 12.54 7.71 1.59
CA ASP A 46 11.17 7.83 1.07
C ASP A 46 10.39 6.54 1.32
N LEU A 47 11.03 5.40 1.08
CA LEU A 47 10.42 4.10 1.34
C LEU A 47 10.12 3.88 2.83
N LEU A 48 11.01 4.34 3.71
CA LEU A 48 10.78 4.25 5.16
C LEU A 48 9.60 5.13 5.59
N PHE A 49 9.52 6.34 5.07
CA PHE A 49 8.40 7.25 5.33
C PHE A 49 7.08 6.67 4.81
N GLN A 50 7.10 6.18 3.56
CA GLN A 50 5.94 5.53 2.94
C GLN A 50 5.47 4.33 3.76
N LEU A 51 6.37 3.43 4.17
CA LEU A 51 6.05 2.28 5.01
C LEU A 51 5.46 2.70 6.35
N GLY A 52 6.05 3.70 7.00
CA GLY A 52 5.54 4.23 8.27
C GLY A 52 4.10 4.74 8.16
N ILE A 53 3.78 5.47 7.11
CA ILE A 53 2.42 5.98 6.85
C ILE A 53 1.47 4.83 6.47
N HIS A 54 1.92 3.89 5.65
CA HIS A 54 1.16 2.70 5.27
C HIS A 54 0.69 1.92 6.51
N GLU A 55 1.62 1.56 7.37
CA GLU A 55 1.33 0.81 8.59
C GLU A 55 0.49 1.62 9.59
N PHE A 56 0.78 2.90 9.73
CA PHE A 56 -0.01 3.78 10.58
C PHE A 56 -1.46 3.92 10.10
N PHE A 57 -1.67 3.88 8.78
CA PHE A 57 -3.01 3.91 8.20
C PHE A 57 -3.80 2.63 8.51
N HIS A 58 -3.16 1.45 8.50
CA HIS A 58 -3.80 0.22 8.97
C HIS A 58 -4.33 0.37 10.40
N TYR A 59 -3.51 0.94 11.27
CA TYR A 59 -3.86 1.10 12.68
C TYR A 59 -4.95 2.17 12.92
N THR A 60 -4.91 3.28 12.20
CA THR A 60 -5.79 4.45 12.47
C THR A 60 -6.94 4.56 11.48
N GLY A 61 -6.66 4.54 10.20
CA GLY A 61 -7.63 4.78 9.13
C GLY A 61 -8.52 3.59 8.81
N GLN A 62 -7.99 2.38 9.01
CA GLN A 62 -8.73 1.15 8.75
C GLN A 62 -9.28 0.51 10.02
N LYS A 63 -9.21 1.21 11.14
CA LYS A 63 -9.78 0.75 12.40
C LYS A 63 -11.30 0.54 12.25
N GLY A 64 -11.73 -0.72 12.41
CA GLY A 64 -13.14 -1.11 12.26
C GLY A 64 -13.56 -1.49 10.83
N TRP A 65 -12.65 -1.46 9.87
CA TRP A 65 -12.92 -2.11 8.60
C TRP A 65 -13.02 -3.62 8.83
N VAL A 66 -14.05 -4.21 8.21
CA VAL A 66 -14.11 -5.66 8.13
C VAL A 66 -13.08 -6.07 7.08
N GLY A 67 -11.87 -6.32 7.54
CA GLY A 67 -10.82 -6.86 6.68
C GLY A 67 -11.17 -8.28 6.23
N PRO A 68 -10.55 -8.78 5.17
CA PRO A 68 -10.57 -10.19 4.90
C PRO A 68 -10.06 -10.89 6.17
N ASP A 69 -10.70 -11.98 6.57
CA ASP A 69 -10.24 -12.83 7.67
C ASP A 69 -8.91 -13.50 7.28
N THR A 70 -7.93 -12.67 7.11
CA THR A 70 -6.57 -13.07 6.83
C THR A 70 -5.80 -12.84 8.12
N SER A 71 -5.88 -13.77 9.01
CA SER A 71 -4.98 -13.93 10.15
C SER A 71 -3.48 -13.82 9.76
N GLY A 72 -3.09 -12.77 9.04
CA GLY A 72 -1.73 -12.45 8.61
C GLY A 72 -1.13 -13.38 7.57
N THR A 73 -1.86 -14.36 7.08
CA THR A 73 -1.37 -15.23 6.02
C THR A 73 -1.87 -14.76 4.66
N ARG A 74 -0.99 -14.22 3.85
CA ARG A 74 -1.20 -13.97 2.40
C ARG A 74 -1.47 -15.26 1.60
N GLY A 75 -1.90 -16.31 2.25
CA GLY A 75 -1.96 -17.64 1.72
C GLY A 75 -3.32 -18.29 1.80
N THR A 76 -4.39 -17.61 1.35
CA THR A 76 -5.53 -18.40 0.90
C THR A 76 -5.06 -19.20 -0.30
N VAL A 77 -5.11 -20.53 -0.20
CA VAL A 77 -4.83 -21.41 -1.35
C VAL A 77 -5.96 -21.18 -2.35
N TYR A 78 -5.74 -20.25 -3.26
CA TYR A 78 -6.64 -20.08 -4.38
C TYR A 78 -6.53 -21.30 -5.28
N PRO A 79 -7.67 -21.86 -5.74
CA PRO A 79 -7.62 -22.86 -6.80
C PRO A 79 -6.80 -22.32 -7.97
N ALA A 80 -5.96 -23.16 -8.56
CA ALA A 80 -5.10 -22.77 -9.68
C ALA A 80 -5.93 -22.61 -11.00
N GLU A 81 -7.12 -22.02 -10.87
CA GLU A 81 -8.00 -21.73 -11.98
C GLU A 81 -7.46 -20.53 -12.76
N TRP A 82 -7.39 -20.68 -14.09
CA TRP A 82 -6.87 -19.62 -14.96
C TRP A 82 -7.83 -18.42 -15.06
N GLN A 83 -9.14 -18.66 -14.93
CA GLN A 83 -10.19 -17.70 -15.23
C GLN A 83 -10.20 -16.50 -14.26
N PRO A 84 -10.16 -16.65 -12.92
CA PRO A 84 -10.05 -15.53 -12.01
C PRO A 84 -8.71 -14.80 -12.16
N ARG A 85 -7.63 -15.51 -12.51
CA ARG A 85 -6.31 -14.88 -12.81
C ARG A 85 -6.41 -14.00 -14.05
N PHE A 86 -7.10 -14.48 -15.09
CA PHE A 86 -7.36 -13.70 -16.29
C PHE A 86 -8.20 -12.44 -15.98
N TYR A 87 -9.25 -12.54 -15.16
CA TYR A 87 -10.06 -11.37 -14.80
C TYR A 87 -9.24 -10.33 -14.05
N ARG A 88 -8.45 -10.75 -13.05
CA ARG A 88 -7.54 -9.85 -12.35
C ARG A 88 -6.54 -9.19 -13.29
N ARG A 89 -5.94 -9.94 -14.22
CA ARG A 89 -5.05 -9.37 -15.22
C ARG A 89 -5.75 -8.32 -16.07
N MET A 90 -7.00 -8.56 -16.48
CA MET A 90 -7.76 -7.59 -17.27
C MET A 90 -8.09 -6.32 -16.44
N ILE A 91 -8.40 -6.45 -15.15
CA ILE A 91 -8.58 -5.30 -14.26
C ILE A 91 -7.31 -4.45 -14.25
N PHE A 92 -6.17 -5.02 -13.90
CA PHE A 92 -4.91 -4.28 -13.79
C PHE A 92 -4.45 -3.69 -15.13
N SER A 93 -4.56 -4.43 -16.22
CA SER A 93 -4.19 -3.93 -17.55
C SER A 93 -5.03 -2.72 -17.95
N ASN A 94 -6.33 -2.73 -17.68
CA ASN A 94 -7.20 -1.60 -17.98
C ASN A 94 -6.91 -0.41 -17.04
N LEU A 95 -6.65 -0.63 -15.74
CA LEU A 95 -6.24 0.44 -14.83
C LEU A 95 -4.94 1.10 -15.29
N MET A 96 -3.96 0.31 -15.71
CA MET A 96 -2.69 0.83 -16.26
C MET A 96 -2.91 1.62 -17.55
N SER A 97 -3.76 1.12 -18.45
CA SER A 97 -4.08 1.84 -19.70
C SER A 97 -4.80 3.16 -19.40
N HIS A 98 -5.76 3.17 -18.46
CA HIS A 98 -6.38 4.43 -18.04
C HIS A 98 -5.33 5.42 -17.53
N PHE A 99 -4.46 4.95 -16.67
CA PHE A 99 -3.43 5.79 -16.07
C PHE A 99 -2.46 6.38 -17.10
N GLN A 100 -2.09 5.60 -18.13
CA GLN A 100 -1.18 6.05 -19.19
C GLN A 100 -1.83 6.97 -20.22
N LEU A 101 -3.09 6.70 -20.56
CA LEU A 101 -3.79 7.33 -21.67
C LEU A 101 -4.84 8.37 -21.24
N ASP A 102 -5.15 8.43 -19.94
CA ASP A 102 -6.20 9.28 -19.35
C ASP A 102 -7.59 9.09 -20.00
N ASP A 103 -7.88 7.87 -20.44
CA ASP A 103 -9.15 7.52 -21.06
C ASP A 103 -10.06 6.76 -20.09
N ALA A 104 -11.20 7.37 -19.75
CA ALA A 104 -12.20 6.83 -18.84
C ALA A 104 -12.83 5.50 -19.33
N GLN A 105 -12.70 5.17 -20.63
CA GLN A 105 -13.20 3.89 -21.13
C GLN A 105 -12.48 2.71 -20.46
N TYR A 106 -11.19 2.84 -20.19
CA TYR A 106 -10.43 1.80 -19.49
C TYR A 106 -10.89 1.60 -18.04
N LEU A 107 -11.33 2.65 -17.34
CA LEU A 107 -11.95 2.48 -16.01
C LEU A 107 -13.26 1.69 -16.10
N ARG A 108 -14.09 1.96 -17.09
CA ARG A 108 -15.32 1.20 -17.31
C ARG A 108 -15.03 -0.27 -17.61
N ASN A 109 -14.00 -0.54 -18.40
CA ASN A 109 -13.56 -1.90 -18.69
C ASN A 109 -13.00 -2.60 -17.44
N ALA A 110 -12.19 -1.93 -16.64
CA ALA A 110 -11.67 -2.46 -15.39
C ALA A 110 -12.81 -2.81 -14.43
N ARG A 111 -13.79 -1.92 -14.30
CA ARG A 111 -15.00 -2.14 -13.49
C ARG A 111 -15.81 -3.35 -13.99
N TYR A 112 -16.02 -3.49 -15.29
CA TYR A 112 -16.69 -4.66 -15.87
C TYR A 112 -16.01 -5.96 -15.45
N TRP A 113 -14.67 -6.05 -15.54
CA TRP A 113 -13.92 -7.23 -15.16
C TRP A 113 -13.95 -7.50 -13.66
N TYR A 114 -13.93 -6.43 -12.84
CA TYR A 114 -14.09 -6.54 -11.40
C TYR A 114 -15.47 -7.09 -11.02
N GLU A 115 -16.55 -6.54 -11.58
CA GLU A 115 -17.92 -6.99 -11.31
C GLU A 115 -18.12 -8.45 -11.77
N LYS A 116 -17.51 -8.84 -12.88
CA LYS A 116 -17.52 -10.21 -13.37
C LYS A 116 -16.78 -11.15 -12.41
N TRP A 117 -15.61 -10.77 -11.96
CA TRP A 117 -14.85 -11.52 -10.97
C TRP A 117 -15.60 -11.65 -9.63
N ALA A 118 -16.15 -10.55 -9.12
CA ALA A 118 -16.91 -10.53 -7.87
C ALA A 118 -18.18 -11.40 -7.92
N ARG A 119 -18.83 -11.49 -9.09
CA ARG A 119 -20.00 -12.31 -9.27
C ARG A 119 -19.67 -13.81 -9.38
N GLU A 120 -18.62 -14.15 -10.11
CA GLU A 120 -18.29 -15.55 -10.42
C GLU A 120 -17.38 -16.18 -9.34
N TYR A 121 -16.61 -15.38 -8.60
CA TYR A 121 -15.66 -15.79 -7.57
C TYR A 121 -15.77 -14.94 -6.30
N PRO A 122 -16.96 -14.86 -5.67
CA PRO A 122 -17.21 -13.93 -4.56
C PRO A 122 -16.34 -14.21 -3.33
N ASP A 123 -16.01 -15.47 -3.06
CA ASP A 123 -15.19 -15.83 -1.91
C ASP A 123 -13.71 -15.45 -2.13
N GLU A 124 -13.24 -15.50 -3.36
CA GLU A 124 -11.90 -15.04 -3.69
C GLU A 124 -11.80 -13.52 -3.51
N VAL A 125 -12.78 -12.75 -3.99
CA VAL A 125 -12.81 -11.28 -3.83
C VAL A 125 -12.80 -10.89 -2.36
N LYS A 126 -13.62 -11.57 -1.53
CA LYS A 126 -13.68 -11.29 -0.09
C LYS A 126 -12.39 -11.63 0.65
N SER A 127 -11.67 -12.63 0.18
CA SER A 127 -10.44 -13.10 0.82
C SER A 127 -9.18 -12.37 0.33
N THR A 128 -9.29 -11.47 -0.66
CA THR A 128 -8.12 -10.70 -1.11
C THR A 128 -7.78 -9.58 -0.13
N ALA A 129 -6.50 -9.41 0.11
CA ALA A 129 -5.98 -8.26 0.86
C ALA A 129 -5.94 -6.97 0.00
N ASP A 130 -6.34 -7.02 -1.27
CA ASP A 130 -6.16 -5.93 -2.24
C ASP A 130 -6.80 -4.61 -1.76
N GLY A 131 -7.99 -4.64 -1.18
CA GLY A 131 -8.65 -3.43 -0.66
C GLY A 131 -7.95 -2.88 0.57
N HIS A 132 -7.52 -3.75 1.46
CA HIS A 132 -6.88 -3.38 2.73
C HIS A 132 -5.46 -2.85 2.51
N GLU A 133 -4.62 -3.66 1.88
CA GLU A 133 -3.24 -3.31 1.57
C GLU A 133 -3.14 -2.22 0.50
N GLY A 134 -3.99 -2.28 -0.54
CA GLY A 134 -3.96 -1.31 -1.63
C GLY A 134 -4.33 0.10 -1.21
N THR A 135 -5.26 0.26 -0.27
CA THR A 135 -5.58 1.60 0.26
C THR A 135 -4.49 2.13 1.18
N ALA A 136 -3.86 1.30 1.99
CA ALA A 136 -2.73 1.68 2.82
C ALA A 136 -1.51 2.07 1.95
N GLU A 137 -1.24 1.29 0.90
CA GLU A 137 -0.19 1.61 -0.08
C GLU A 137 -0.48 2.93 -0.81
N TYR A 138 -1.72 3.16 -1.23
CA TYR A 138 -2.13 4.43 -1.82
C TYR A 138 -1.87 5.61 -0.89
N VAL A 139 -2.27 5.50 0.38
CA VAL A 139 -2.07 6.56 1.38
C VAL A 139 -0.58 6.80 1.63
N GLY A 140 0.21 5.75 1.77
CA GLY A 140 1.66 5.85 1.94
C GLY A 140 2.35 6.56 0.76
N ARG A 141 1.99 6.18 -0.49
CA ARG A 141 2.53 6.83 -1.70
C ARG A 141 2.09 8.27 -1.83
N MET A 142 0.81 8.57 -1.61
CA MET A 142 0.32 9.95 -1.66
C MET A 142 0.99 10.83 -0.61
N ALA A 143 1.20 10.33 0.60
CA ALA A 143 1.94 11.05 1.63
C ALA A 143 3.39 11.36 1.19
N SER A 144 4.07 10.41 0.55
CA SER A 144 5.41 10.63 -0.02
C SER A 144 5.40 11.70 -1.11
N LEU A 145 4.42 11.68 -2.00
CA LEU A 145 4.28 12.70 -3.05
C LEU A 145 4.05 14.09 -2.47
N VAL A 146 3.15 14.20 -1.48
CA VAL A 146 2.90 15.47 -0.79
C VAL A 146 4.13 15.95 -0.05
N ALA A 147 4.89 15.06 0.60
CA ALA A 147 6.13 15.40 1.27
C ALA A 147 7.19 15.94 0.30
N LYS A 148 7.26 15.40 -0.92
CA LYS A 148 8.17 15.85 -1.98
C LYS A 148 7.74 17.17 -2.62
N ALA A 149 6.44 17.31 -2.91
CA ALA A 149 5.90 18.47 -3.60
C ALA A 149 5.63 19.67 -2.68
N GLY A 150 5.47 19.42 -1.37
CA GLY A 150 5.03 20.40 -0.38
C GLY A 150 3.52 20.44 -0.20
N CYS A 151 3.09 20.84 1.00
CA CYS A 151 1.65 20.86 1.38
C CYS A 151 0.79 21.84 0.56
N ALA A 152 1.40 22.74 -0.19
CA ALA A 152 0.72 23.70 -1.06
C ALA A 152 0.60 23.21 -2.53
N ALA A 153 1.08 22.02 -2.84
CA ALA A 153 1.04 21.48 -4.19
C ALA A 153 -0.41 21.31 -4.67
N SER A 154 -0.64 21.67 -5.92
CA SER A 154 -1.94 21.50 -6.56
C SER A 154 -2.22 20.03 -6.86
N GLU A 155 -3.51 19.68 -6.99
CA GLU A 155 -3.93 18.33 -7.40
C GLU A 155 -3.30 17.93 -8.75
N SER A 156 -3.22 18.84 -9.70
CA SER A 156 -2.60 18.61 -11.01
C SER A 156 -1.11 18.29 -10.91
N GLU A 157 -0.42 18.93 -10.00
CA GLU A 157 1.00 18.66 -9.75
C GLU A 157 1.22 17.31 -9.08
N LEU A 158 0.42 16.98 -8.06
CA LEU A 158 0.45 15.67 -7.40
C LEU A 158 0.13 14.55 -8.40
N ARG A 159 -0.88 14.75 -9.26
CA ARG A 159 -1.22 13.79 -10.32
C ARG A 159 -0.04 13.58 -11.29
N ARG A 160 0.60 14.65 -11.74
CA ARG A 160 1.77 14.57 -12.62
C ARG A 160 2.93 13.79 -11.98
N LEU A 161 3.20 14.03 -10.70
CA LEU A 161 4.22 13.31 -9.95
C LEU A 161 3.87 11.84 -9.78
N ALA A 162 2.61 11.53 -9.45
CA ALA A 162 2.13 10.16 -9.33
C ALA A 162 2.27 9.39 -10.65
N VAL A 163 1.94 10.01 -11.78
CA VAL A 163 2.12 9.43 -13.13
C VAL A 163 3.59 9.14 -13.40
N SER A 164 4.49 10.07 -13.07
CA SER A 164 5.94 9.87 -13.25
C SER A 164 6.46 8.71 -12.40
N GLU A 165 6.09 8.67 -11.12
CA GLU A 165 6.56 7.63 -10.18
C GLU A 165 6.07 6.23 -10.57
N LEU A 166 4.82 6.11 -11.04
CA LEU A 166 4.29 4.86 -11.54
C LEU A 166 4.96 4.41 -12.84
N ARG A 167 5.23 5.33 -13.77
CA ARG A 167 5.98 5.00 -14.99
C ARG A 167 7.37 4.48 -14.68
N ASP A 168 8.06 5.12 -13.74
CA ASP A 168 9.39 4.69 -13.32
C ASP A 168 9.36 3.32 -12.64
N SER A 169 8.30 3.04 -11.86
CA SER A 169 8.12 1.75 -11.18
C SER A 169 7.79 0.60 -12.15
N PHE A 170 7.12 0.88 -13.26
CA PHE A 170 6.70 -0.15 -14.25
C PHE A 170 7.51 -0.10 -15.55
N GLY A 171 8.17 1.01 -15.86
CA GLY A 171 8.93 1.21 -17.10
C GLY A 171 10.30 0.54 -17.10
N GLY A 172 10.83 0.10 -15.97
CA GLY A 172 12.09 -0.62 -15.86
C GLY A 172 12.06 -2.07 -16.35
N SER A 173 10.93 -2.55 -16.87
CA SER A 173 10.72 -3.95 -17.27
C SER A 173 10.38 -4.15 -18.75
N VAL A 174 10.48 -3.12 -19.60
CA VAL A 174 10.20 -3.25 -21.05
C VAL A 174 11.36 -2.66 -21.83
N SER A 175 12.47 -3.36 -21.84
CA SER A 175 13.52 -3.25 -22.83
C SER A 175 13.97 -4.65 -23.24
#